data_c1631174949f238157243f56897314df
#
_entry.id   c1631174949f238157243f56897314df
#
_cell.length_a   1.000
_cell.length_b   1.000
_cell.length_c   1.000
_cell.angle_alpha   90.00
_cell.angle_beta   90.00
_cell.angle_gamma   90.00
#
_symmetry.space_group_name_H-M   'P 1'
#
loop_
_entity.id
_entity.type
_entity.pdbx_description
1 polymer ?
#
loop_
_entity_poly.entity_id
_entity_poly.type
_entity_poly.pdbx_seq_one_letter_code
_entity_poly.pdbx_strand_id
1 'polypeptide(L)'
;MLSDEYLANRSKKEFVKIKKKETISSNSSQQEMIREIGQRIAGVAQVDLPGTEWEFVVFQKGDANAFAMPGGKVGVNSGLIDLAAGNQDEIAAVMGHEIAHVALRHSNKRMSQAIGLGVGGVILDVAMRNQTSTDRMLGRAAYGVGTTVGLALPFSRENELEADHRGLYYAAMAGYDPRGAVSFWKKMEAKNKGKRMPQFLSTHPNPGNRIQFLNEKMDHALGLYRQAKQARGERPNP
;
A
#
# COMPACT_ATOMS: atom_id res chain seq x y z
N MET A 1 -12.41 4.46 15.94
CA MET A 1 -11.26 4.66 15.02
C MET A 1 -10.28 5.61 15.68
N LEU A 2 -8.98 5.43 15.43
CA LEU A 2 -7.94 6.34 15.91
C LEU A 2 -8.00 7.66 15.12
N SER A 3 -7.56 8.78 15.72
CA SER A 3 -7.48 10.05 14.97
C SER A 3 -6.39 9.99 13.89
N ASP A 4 -6.61 10.70 12.79
CA ASP A 4 -5.65 10.74 11.68
C ASP A 4 -4.33 11.40 12.13
N GLU A 5 -4.41 12.41 12.99
CA GLU A 5 -3.23 13.07 13.58
C GLU A 5 -2.39 12.09 14.42
N TYR A 6 -3.03 11.29 15.27
CA TYR A 6 -2.32 10.27 16.07
C TYR A 6 -1.59 9.28 15.17
N LEU A 7 -2.26 8.80 14.11
CA LEU A 7 -1.66 7.87 13.16
C LEU A 7 -0.53 8.50 12.36
N ALA A 8 -0.68 9.73 11.92
CA ALA A 8 0.37 10.46 11.20
C ALA A 8 1.62 10.65 12.07
N ASN A 9 1.44 11.07 13.33
CA ASN A 9 2.53 11.24 14.28
C ASN A 9 3.25 9.91 14.58
N ARG A 10 2.50 8.82 14.75
CA ARG A 10 3.05 7.48 14.94
C ARG A 10 3.82 7.01 13.70
N SER A 11 3.26 7.20 12.53
CA SER A 11 3.88 6.84 11.24
C SER A 11 5.18 7.61 11.01
N LYS A 12 5.21 8.89 11.32
CA LYS A 12 6.43 9.72 11.24
C LYS A 12 7.56 9.14 12.09
N LYS A 13 7.27 8.76 13.35
CA LYS A 13 8.25 8.13 14.23
C LYS A 13 8.73 6.77 13.71
N GLU A 14 7.80 5.97 13.19
CA GLU A 14 8.13 4.64 12.66
C GLU A 14 8.94 4.75 11.37
N PHE A 15 8.60 5.68 10.48
CA PHE A 15 9.35 5.90 9.24
C PHE A 15 10.81 6.33 9.50
N VAL A 16 11.04 7.15 10.55
CA VAL A 16 12.41 7.47 10.99
C VAL A 16 13.17 6.22 11.40
N LYS A 17 12.54 5.28 12.13
CA LYS A 17 13.18 4.00 12.50
C LYS A 17 13.47 3.15 11.26
N ILE A 18 12.55 3.08 10.32
CA ILE A 18 12.74 2.35 9.05
C ILE A 18 13.95 2.94 8.31
N LYS A 19 14.05 4.26 8.16
CA LYS A 19 15.19 4.92 7.51
C LYS A 19 16.53 4.69 8.21
N LYS A 20 16.53 4.45 9.53
CA LYS A 20 17.75 4.09 10.28
C LYS A 20 18.12 2.62 10.14
N LYS A 21 17.14 1.74 9.98
CA LYS A 21 17.32 0.28 9.91
C LYS A 21 17.66 -0.20 8.51
N GLU A 22 17.01 0.38 7.51
CA GLU A 22 17.12 -0.03 6.12
C GLU A 22 18.08 0.87 5.36
N THR A 23 18.77 0.33 4.38
CA THR A 23 19.69 1.10 3.53
C THR A 23 18.87 1.94 2.54
N ILE A 24 19.02 3.26 2.60
CA ILE A 24 18.47 4.16 1.59
C ILE A 24 19.27 4.01 0.31
N SER A 25 18.61 3.91 -0.85
CA SER A 25 19.30 3.82 -2.13
C SER A 25 20.12 5.07 -2.41
N SER A 26 21.38 4.88 -2.79
CA SER A 26 22.26 5.96 -3.26
C SER A 26 22.02 6.34 -4.73
N ASN A 27 21.13 5.64 -5.44
CA ASN A 27 20.77 5.95 -6.81
C ASN A 27 19.88 7.20 -6.87
N SER A 28 20.49 8.35 -7.13
CA SER A 28 19.83 9.65 -7.17
C SER A 28 18.75 9.73 -8.26
N SER A 29 18.95 9.06 -9.39
CA SER A 29 17.96 9.02 -10.47
C SER A 29 16.70 8.27 -10.07
N GLN A 30 16.82 7.14 -9.36
CA GLN A 30 15.67 6.42 -8.82
C GLN A 30 14.95 7.24 -7.73
N GLN A 31 15.69 7.90 -6.85
CA GLN A 31 15.11 8.76 -5.81
C GLN A 31 14.30 9.91 -6.42
N GLU A 32 14.86 10.55 -7.46
CA GLU A 32 14.19 11.65 -8.16
C GLU A 32 12.92 11.19 -8.86
N MET A 33 13.02 10.09 -9.63
CA MET A 33 11.88 9.50 -10.32
C MET A 33 10.72 9.17 -9.37
N ILE A 34 11.01 8.50 -8.24
CA ILE A 34 9.98 8.15 -7.25
C ILE A 34 9.40 9.40 -6.58
N ARG A 35 10.22 10.43 -6.31
CA ARG A 35 9.75 11.68 -5.77
C ARG A 35 8.82 12.40 -6.74
N GLU A 36 9.18 12.47 -8.02
CA GLU A 36 8.37 13.10 -9.06
C GLU A 36 7.02 12.39 -9.22
N ILE A 37 7.03 11.07 -9.38
CA ILE A 37 5.82 10.26 -9.49
C ILE A 37 4.94 10.48 -8.24
N GLY A 38 5.55 10.39 -7.05
CA GLY A 38 4.85 10.55 -5.79
C GLY A 38 4.22 11.94 -5.62
N GLN A 39 4.93 12.99 -5.96
CA GLN A 39 4.42 14.37 -5.87
C GLN A 39 3.26 14.62 -6.82
N ARG A 40 3.32 14.10 -8.06
CA ARG A 40 2.21 14.21 -9.02
C ARG A 40 0.95 13.50 -8.50
N ILE A 41 1.09 12.29 -7.96
CA ILE A 41 -0.04 11.53 -7.40
C ILE A 41 -0.55 12.21 -6.13
N ALA A 42 0.33 12.68 -5.24
CA ALA A 42 -0.01 13.41 -4.03
C ALA A 42 -0.81 14.69 -4.31
N GLY A 43 -0.45 15.41 -5.38
CA GLY A 43 -1.19 16.59 -5.83
C GLY A 43 -2.65 16.28 -6.18
N VAL A 44 -2.89 15.13 -6.81
CA VAL A 44 -4.25 14.64 -7.10
C VAL A 44 -4.96 14.16 -5.83
N ALA A 45 -4.26 13.41 -4.98
CA ALA A 45 -4.82 12.83 -3.76
C ALA A 45 -5.07 13.88 -2.65
N GLN A 46 -4.61 15.12 -2.83
CA GLN A 46 -4.78 16.20 -1.85
C GLN A 46 -6.23 16.48 -1.48
N VAL A 47 -7.18 16.20 -2.38
CA VAL A 47 -8.62 16.35 -2.12
C VAL A 47 -9.08 15.39 -1.00
N ASP A 48 -8.55 14.18 -0.99
CA ASP A 48 -8.88 13.15 0.01
C ASP A 48 -7.93 13.19 1.23
N LEU A 49 -6.76 13.81 1.08
CA LEU A 49 -5.68 13.88 2.09
C LEU A 49 -5.14 15.32 2.25
N PRO A 50 -5.98 16.28 2.62
CA PRO A 50 -5.57 17.67 2.75
C PRO A 50 -4.49 17.83 3.82
N GLY A 51 -3.51 18.72 3.57
CA GLY A 51 -2.47 19.08 4.54
C GLY A 51 -1.44 17.96 4.81
N THR A 52 -1.44 16.87 4.02
CA THR A 52 -0.49 15.78 4.21
C THR A 52 0.92 16.18 3.78
N GLU A 53 1.90 15.99 4.67
CA GLU A 53 3.33 16.20 4.41
C GLU A 53 3.97 14.96 3.80
N TRP A 54 4.07 14.95 2.47
CA TRP A 54 4.58 13.81 1.73
C TRP A 54 6.10 13.69 1.80
N GLU A 55 6.59 12.46 2.02
CA GLU A 55 7.99 12.08 1.98
C GLU A 55 8.12 10.75 1.23
N PHE A 56 8.95 10.72 0.18
CA PHE A 56 9.18 9.56 -0.68
C PHE A 56 10.63 9.12 -0.57
N VAL A 57 10.86 7.82 -0.31
CA VAL A 57 12.20 7.26 -0.13
C VAL A 57 12.32 5.94 -0.88
N VAL A 58 13.40 5.78 -1.64
CA VAL A 58 13.78 4.49 -2.22
C VAL A 58 14.75 3.77 -1.28
N PHE A 59 14.40 2.53 -0.94
CA PHE A 59 15.26 1.65 -0.14
C PHE A 59 15.99 0.66 -1.05
N GLN A 60 17.28 0.41 -0.76
CA GLN A 60 18.10 -0.56 -1.48
C GLN A 60 17.72 -1.98 -1.05
N LYS A 61 16.65 -2.52 -1.62
CA LYS A 61 16.11 -3.85 -1.31
C LYS A 61 15.66 -4.53 -2.58
N GLY A 62 16.09 -5.77 -2.79
CA GLY A 62 15.77 -6.56 -3.99
C GLY A 62 14.35 -7.10 -4.03
N ASP A 63 13.60 -7.05 -2.93
CA ASP A 63 12.19 -7.45 -2.92
C ASP A 63 11.31 -6.40 -3.61
N ALA A 64 10.45 -6.83 -4.55
CA ALA A 64 9.48 -5.95 -5.17
C ALA A 64 8.39 -5.60 -4.14
N ASN A 65 8.52 -4.43 -3.52
CA ASN A 65 7.61 -3.93 -2.51
C ASN A 65 7.54 -2.40 -2.49
N ALA A 66 6.39 -1.87 -2.08
CA ALA A 66 6.18 -0.48 -1.74
C ALA A 66 5.20 -0.41 -0.56
N PHE A 67 5.15 0.72 0.12
CA PHE A 67 4.19 0.97 1.18
C PHE A 67 3.94 2.47 1.36
N ALA A 68 2.74 2.82 1.78
CA ALA A 68 2.42 4.16 2.26
C ALA A 68 1.84 4.09 3.67
N MET A 69 2.25 5.05 4.50
CA MET A 69 1.81 5.17 5.88
C MET A 69 0.99 6.47 6.06
N PRO A 70 0.04 6.50 7.00
CA PRO A 70 -0.67 7.73 7.36
C PRO A 70 0.29 8.92 7.59
N GLY A 71 -0.09 10.11 7.17
CA GLY A 71 0.77 11.28 7.21
C GLY A 71 1.79 11.37 6.07
N GLY A 72 1.56 10.58 4.97
CA GLY A 72 2.27 10.75 3.70
C GLY A 72 3.69 10.19 3.65
N LYS A 73 4.02 9.17 4.44
CA LYS A 73 5.34 8.55 4.43
C LYS A 73 5.32 7.34 3.50
N VAL A 74 6.05 7.41 2.38
CA VAL A 74 6.05 6.42 1.29
C VAL A 74 7.44 5.84 1.10
N GLY A 75 7.53 4.52 1.12
CA GLY A 75 8.75 3.77 0.83
C GLY A 75 8.57 2.90 -0.40
N VAL A 76 9.58 2.88 -1.26
CA VAL A 76 9.63 2.02 -2.45
C VAL A 76 10.95 1.25 -2.44
N ASN A 77 10.91 -0.06 -2.59
CA ASN A 77 12.12 -0.86 -2.71
C ASN A 77 12.67 -0.81 -4.14
N SER A 78 13.98 -0.79 -4.30
CA SER A 78 14.64 -0.84 -5.62
C SER A 78 14.19 -2.04 -6.45
N GLY A 79 13.91 -3.19 -5.82
CA GLY A 79 13.41 -4.37 -6.51
C GLY A 79 12.02 -4.22 -7.15
N LEU A 80 11.22 -3.23 -6.74
CA LEU A 80 9.97 -2.88 -7.43
C LEU A 80 10.26 -2.12 -8.71
N ILE A 81 11.21 -1.18 -8.66
CA ILE A 81 11.68 -0.41 -9.82
C ILE A 81 12.29 -1.36 -10.86
N ASP A 82 13.07 -2.34 -10.39
CA ASP A 82 13.67 -3.36 -11.26
C ASP A 82 12.61 -4.25 -11.91
N LEU A 83 11.56 -4.66 -11.18
CA LEU A 83 10.45 -5.44 -11.72
C LEU A 83 9.68 -4.66 -12.79
N ALA A 84 9.46 -3.37 -12.56
CA ALA A 84 8.84 -2.48 -13.53
C ALA A 84 9.79 -2.13 -14.70
N ALA A 85 11.07 -2.52 -14.65
CA ALA A 85 12.11 -2.12 -15.59
C ALA A 85 12.20 -0.60 -15.79
N GLY A 86 11.97 0.17 -14.70
CA GLY A 86 11.95 1.63 -14.73
C GLY A 86 10.70 2.25 -15.40
N ASN A 87 9.71 1.45 -15.76
CA ASN A 87 8.47 1.97 -16.37
C ASN A 87 7.68 2.80 -15.35
N GLN A 88 7.61 4.10 -15.58
CA GLN A 88 6.99 5.07 -14.66
C GLN A 88 5.48 4.85 -14.51
N ASP A 89 4.78 4.41 -15.54
CA ASP A 89 3.34 4.16 -15.50
C ASP A 89 3.02 2.98 -14.58
N GLU A 90 3.84 1.92 -14.63
CA GLU A 90 3.71 0.77 -13.72
C GLU A 90 4.02 1.15 -12.27
N ILE A 91 5.07 1.93 -12.05
CA ILE A 91 5.46 2.42 -10.71
C ILE A 91 4.37 3.34 -10.17
N ALA A 92 3.83 4.24 -10.99
CA ALA A 92 2.76 5.15 -10.61
C ALA A 92 1.48 4.40 -10.24
N ALA A 93 1.15 3.30 -10.94
CA ALA A 93 0.02 2.46 -10.58
C ALA A 93 0.16 1.86 -9.18
N VAL A 94 1.36 1.36 -8.82
CA VAL A 94 1.64 0.84 -7.48
C VAL A 94 1.62 1.96 -6.43
N MET A 95 2.27 3.08 -6.68
CA MET A 95 2.28 4.20 -5.75
C MET A 95 0.88 4.81 -5.55
N GLY A 96 0.08 4.87 -6.61
CA GLY A 96 -1.33 5.28 -6.54
C GLY A 96 -2.15 4.34 -5.66
N HIS A 97 -1.97 3.03 -5.80
CA HIS A 97 -2.59 2.01 -4.95
C HIS A 97 -2.21 2.18 -3.47
N GLU A 98 -0.93 2.39 -3.16
CA GLU A 98 -0.46 2.62 -1.79
C GLU A 98 -1.04 3.90 -1.18
N ILE A 99 -1.04 4.99 -1.94
CA ILE A 99 -1.62 6.27 -1.52
C ILE A 99 -3.13 6.14 -1.33
N ALA A 100 -3.82 5.35 -2.18
CA ALA A 100 -5.24 5.06 -2.02
C ALA A 100 -5.55 4.31 -0.71
N HIS A 101 -4.70 3.38 -0.25
CA HIS A 101 -4.86 2.75 1.05
C HIS A 101 -4.85 3.76 2.21
N VAL A 102 -4.04 4.82 2.10
CA VAL A 102 -4.03 5.90 3.10
C VAL A 102 -5.31 6.74 3.00
N ALA A 103 -5.72 7.15 1.80
CA ALA A 103 -6.90 7.96 1.55
C ALA A 103 -8.21 7.26 2.02
N LEU A 104 -8.31 5.96 1.78
CA LEU A 104 -9.43 5.11 2.19
C LEU A 104 -9.34 4.65 3.65
N ARG A 105 -8.30 5.09 4.37
CA ARG A 105 -8.06 4.78 5.79
C ARG A 105 -7.96 3.28 6.10
N HIS A 106 -7.53 2.45 5.14
CA HIS A 106 -7.40 1.01 5.33
C HIS A 106 -6.44 0.66 6.46
N SER A 107 -5.32 1.38 6.58
CA SER A 107 -4.37 1.25 7.69
C SER A 107 -5.01 1.60 9.04
N ASN A 108 -5.91 2.61 9.10
CA ASN A 108 -6.63 2.98 10.31
C ASN A 108 -7.62 1.88 10.73
N LYS A 109 -8.40 1.36 9.78
CA LYS A 109 -9.31 0.23 10.02
C LYS A 109 -8.56 -0.97 10.60
N ARG A 110 -7.44 -1.36 9.98
CA ARG A 110 -6.58 -2.48 10.43
C ARG A 110 -6.00 -2.25 11.82
N MET A 111 -5.47 -1.05 12.10
CA MET A 111 -4.90 -0.70 13.41
C MET A 111 -5.98 -0.69 14.51
N SER A 112 -7.16 -0.15 14.22
CA SER A 112 -8.29 -0.13 15.16
C SER A 112 -8.80 -1.54 15.46
N GLN A 113 -8.84 -2.42 14.46
CA GLN A 113 -9.15 -3.85 14.64
C GLN A 113 -8.10 -4.53 15.51
N ALA A 114 -6.81 -4.28 15.28
CA ALA A 114 -5.72 -4.83 16.08
C ALA A 114 -5.82 -4.42 17.58
N ILE A 115 -6.16 -3.16 17.84
CA ILE A 115 -6.39 -2.67 19.21
C ILE A 115 -7.62 -3.36 19.82
N GLY A 116 -8.71 -3.48 19.07
CA GLY A 116 -9.91 -4.20 19.52
C GLY A 116 -9.61 -5.65 19.89
N LEU A 117 -8.79 -6.33 19.08
CA LEU A 117 -8.31 -7.69 19.41
C LEU A 117 -7.42 -7.68 20.64
N GLY A 118 -6.54 -6.69 20.82
CA GLY A 118 -5.73 -6.55 22.04
C GLY A 118 -6.58 -6.40 23.31
N VAL A 119 -7.63 -5.59 23.27
CA VAL A 119 -8.60 -5.45 24.37
C VAL A 119 -9.34 -6.77 24.62
N GLY A 120 -9.75 -7.47 23.56
CA GLY A 120 -10.37 -8.80 23.66
C GLY A 120 -9.49 -9.81 24.39
N GLY A 121 -8.16 -9.78 24.21
CA GLY A 121 -7.22 -10.62 24.94
C GLY A 121 -7.20 -10.35 26.44
N VAL A 122 -7.28 -9.09 26.84
CA VAL A 122 -7.38 -8.72 28.26
C VAL A 122 -8.70 -9.21 28.86
N ILE A 123 -9.80 -9.08 28.14
CA ILE A 123 -11.11 -9.58 28.56
C ILE A 123 -11.08 -11.11 28.71
N LEU A 124 -10.47 -11.81 27.75
CA LEU A 124 -10.30 -13.26 27.82
C LEU A 124 -9.49 -13.68 29.05
N ASP A 125 -8.38 -13.01 29.36
CA ASP A 125 -7.56 -13.29 30.55
C ASP A 125 -8.35 -13.10 31.85
N VAL A 126 -9.19 -12.07 31.92
CA VAL A 126 -10.06 -11.84 33.06
C VAL A 126 -11.13 -12.94 33.18
N ALA A 127 -11.78 -13.29 32.06
CA ALA A 127 -12.81 -14.34 32.04
C ALA A 127 -12.26 -15.73 32.40
N MET A 128 -11.00 -16.01 32.08
CA MET A 128 -10.35 -17.29 32.32
C MET A 128 -9.59 -17.37 33.66
N ARG A 129 -9.70 -16.38 34.55
CA ARG A 129 -8.97 -16.36 35.84
C ARG A 129 -9.20 -17.59 36.68
N ASN A 130 -10.41 -18.16 36.66
CA ASN A 130 -10.82 -19.30 37.48
C ASN A 130 -10.63 -20.65 36.77
N GLN A 131 -10.05 -20.67 35.56
CA GLN A 131 -9.79 -21.88 34.79
C GLN A 131 -8.43 -22.49 35.11
N THR A 132 -8.20 -23.75 34.75
CA THR A 132 -6.92 -24.42 34.97
C THR A 132 -5.79 -23.70 34.20
N SER A 133 -4.55 -23.94 34.64
CA SER A 133 -3.36 -23.39 33.94
C SER A 133 -3.30 -23.86 32.48
N THR A 134 -3.72 -25.09 32.21
CA THR A 134 -3.76 -25.67 30.86
C THR A 134 -4.82 -24.98 29.99
N ASP A 135 -6.04 -24.79 30.52
CA ASP A 135 -7.12 -24.11 29.77
C ASP A 135 -6.77 -22.66 29.47
N ARG A 136 -6.15 -21.94 30.41
CA ARG A 136 -5.65 -20.58 30.17
C ARG A 136 -4.57 -20.53 29.12
N MET A 137 -3.64 -21.50 29.12
CA MET A 137 -2.59 -21.59 28.11
C MET A 137 -3.17 -21.87 26.73
N LEU A 138 -4.12 -22.81 26.63
CA LEU A 138 -4.81 -23.12 25.35
C LEU A 138 -5.65 -21.94 24.87
N GLY A 139 -6.39 -21.27 25.75
CA GLY A 139 -7.16 -20.07 25.40
C GLY A 139 -6.30 -18.93 24.92
N ARG A 140 -5.16 -18.66 25.59
CA ARG A 140 -4.17 -17.66 25.16
C ARG A 140 -3.51 -18.04 23.85
N ALA A 141 -3.18 -19.32 23.64
CA ALA A 141 -2.59 -19.80 22.39
C ALA A 141 -3.58 -19.63 21.22
N ALA A 142 -4.83 -20.06 21.41
CA ALA A 142 -5.88 -19.91 20.40
C ALA A 142 -6.14 -18.43 20.07
N TYR A 143 -6.23 -17.56 21.09
CA TYR A 143 -6.40 -16.14 20.91
C TYR A 143 -5.15 -15.49 20.29
N GLY A 144 -3.95 -15.87 20.75
CA GLY A 144 -2.67 -15.37 20.23
C GLY A 144 -2.46 -15.72 18.76
N VAL A 145 -2.82 -16.94 18.34
CA VAL A 145 -2.82 -17.32 16.92
C VAL A 145 -3.81 -16.46 16.14
N GLY A 146 -5.04 -16.31 16.64
CA GLY A 146 -6.06 -15.47 16.02
C GLY A 146 -5.64 -14.01 15.88
N THR A 147 -5.04 -13.42 16.94
CA THR A 147 -4.59 -12.03 16.93
C THR A 147 -3.32 -11.82 16.09
N THR A 148 -2.37 -12.76 16.14
CA THR A 148 -1.15 -12.71 15.31
C THR A 148 -1.51 -12.80 13.82
N VAL A 149 -2.40 -13.72 13.47
CA VAL A 149 -2.96 -13.82 12.12
C VAL A 149 -3.72 -12.55 11.76
N GLY A 150 -4.54 -12.00 12.66
CA GLY A 150 -5.30 -10.76 12.45
C GLY A 150 -4.42 -9.51 12.27
N LEU A 151 -3.28 -9.43 12.99
CA LEU A 151 -2.31 -8.34 12.87
C LEU A 151 -1.41 -8.46 11.64
N ALA A 152 -1.10 -9.69 11.25
CA ALA A 152 -0.31 -10.03 10.07
C ALA A 152 -1.20 -10.21 8.82
N LEU A 153 -2.54 -10.19 8.99
CA LEU A 153 -3.45 -10.36 7.87
C LEU A 153 -3.20 -9.27 6.83
N PRO A 154 -3.07 -9.69 5.60
CA PRO A 154 -3.09 -8.76 4.46
C PRO A 154 -4.41 -7.96 4.49
N PHE A 155 -4.46 -6.90 3.73
CA PHE A 155 -5.71 -6.18 3.50
C PHE A 155 -6.79 -7.12 2.98
N SER A 156 -8.05 -6.84 3.31
CA SER A 156 -9.16 -7.64 2.76
C SER A 156 -9.22 -7.50 1.23
N ARG A 157 -9.79 -8.49 0.55
CA ARG A 157 -9.96 -8.43 -0.92
C ARG A 157 -10.76 -7.19 -1.36
N GLU A 158 -11.72 -6.77 -0.55
CA GLU A 158 -12.50 -5.55 -0.78
C GLU A 158 -11.62 -4.31 -0.68
N ASN A 159 -10.80 -4.20 0.37
CA ASN A 159 -9.86 -3.09 0.51
C ASN A 159 -8.87 -3.02 -0.66
N GLU A 160 -8.44 -4.17 -1.17
CA GLU A 160 -7.55 -4.23 -2.34
C GLU A 160 -8.23 -3.70 -3.61
N LEU A 161 -9.48 -4.10 -3.86
CA LEU A 161 -10.25 -3.61 -5.02
C LEU A 161 -10.59 -2.12 -4.89
N GLU A 162 -10.91 -1.64 -3.68
CA GLU A 162 -11.11 -0.21 -3.42
C GLU A 162 -9.83 0.59 -3.69
N ALA A 163 -8.67 0.09 -3.23
CA ALA A 163 -7.38 0.72 -3.44
C ALA A 163 -6.96 0.67 -4.92
N ASP A 164 -7.21 -0.43 -5.62
CA ASP A 164 -6.99 -0.55 -7.07
C ASP A 164 -7.81 0.49 -7.85
N HIS A 165 -9.09 0.61 -7.53
CA HIS A 165 -9.98 1.56 -8.21
C HIS A 165 -9.52 3.00 -7.97
N ARG A 166 -9.36 3.40 -6.72
CA ARG A 166 -8.95 4.77 -6.37
C ARG A 166 -7.54 5.07 -6.87
N GLY A 167 -6.62 4.14 -6.70
CA GLY A 167 -5.22 4.28 -7.11
C GLY A 167 -5.05 4.37 -8.63
N LEU A 168 -5.82 3.59 -9.41
CA LEU A 168 -5.86 3.67 -10.85
C LEU A 168 -6.24 5.09 -11.32
N TYR A 169 -7.25 5.69 -10.68
CA TYR A 169 -7.70 7.03 -11.02
C TYR A 169 -6.71 8.10 -10.57
N TYR A 170 -6.08 7.96 -9.41
CA TYR A 170 -5.03 8.86 -8.98
C TYR A 170 -3.85 8.87 -9.97
N ALA A 171 -3.37 7.69 -10.39
CA ALA A 171 -2.30 7.60 -11.37
C ALA A 171 -2.70 8.24 -12.71
N ALA A 172 -3.90 7.95 -13.21
CA ALA A 172 -4.42 8.52 -14.45
C ALA A 172 -4.53 10.06 -14.40
N MET A 173 -5.15 10.61 -13.35
CA MET A 173 -5.25 12.06 -13.14
C MET A 173 -3.88 12.71 -12.90
N ALA A 174 -2.92 11.97 -12.37
CA ALA A 174 -1.52 12.39 -12.26
C ALA A 174 -0.78 12.37 -13.62
N GLY A 175 -1.41 11.91 -14.71
CA GLY A 175 -0.89 11.91 -16.07
C GLY A 175 -0.04 10.69 -16.40
N TYR A 176 -0.21 9.59 -15.64
CA TYR A 176 0.37 8.28 -15.93
C TYR A 176 -0.63 7.37 -16.62
N ASP A 177 -0.14 6.57 -17.58
CA ASP A 177 -0.99 5.68 -18.36
C ASP A 177 -1.56 4.57 -17.45
N PRO A 178 -2.90 4.49 -17.28
CA PRO A 178 -3.50 3.51 -16.38
C PRO A 178 -3.31 2.05 -16.81
N ARG A 179 -2.96 1.81 -18.09
CA ARG A 179 -2.62 0.47 -18.61
C ARG A 179 -1.39 -0.12 -17.89
N GLY A 180 -0.54 0.74 -17.30
CA GLY A 180 0.58 0.34 -16.44
C GLY A 180 0.15 -0.52 -15.24
N ALA A 181 -1.05 -0.31 -14.69
CA ALA A 181 -1.57 -1.14 -13.60
C ALA A 181 -1.74 -2.60 -14.04
N VAL A 182 -2.37 -2.83 -15.19
CA VAL A 182 -2.56 -4.19 -15.73
C VAL A 182 -1.23 -4.85 -16.09
N SER A 183 -0.31 -4.07 -16.70
CA SER A 183 1.03 -4.53 -17.06
C SER A 183 1.81 -4.97 -15.82
N PHE A 184 1.83 -4.15 -14.77
CA PHE A 184 2.51 -4.46 -13.52
C PHE A 184 1.98 -5.74 -12.85
N TRP A 185 0.65 -5.90 -12.78
CA TRP A 185 0.05 -7.08 -12.16
C TRP A 185 0.34 -8.36 -12.95
N LYS A 186 0.39 -8.30 -14.29
CA LYS A 186 0.83 -9.45 -15.11
C LYS A 186 2.28 -9.84 -14.80
N LYS A 187 3.19 -8.88 -14.64
CA LYS A 187 4.58 -9.14 -14.23
C LYS A 187 4.65 -9.76 -12.82
N MET A 188 3.84 -9.23 -11.89
CA MET A 188 3.77 -9.73 -10.52
C MET A 188 3.26 -11.17 -10.46
N GLU A 189 2.21 -11.51 -11.24
CA GLU A 189 1.69 -12.87 -11.36
C GLU A 189 2.70 -13.85 -11.98
N ALA A 190 3.42 -13.40 -13.01
CA ALA A 190 4.48 -14.21 -13.62
C ALA A 190 5.61 -14.49 -12.61
N LYS A 191 6.01 -13.50 -11.81
CA LYS A 191 7.00 -13.66 -10.75
C LYS A 191 6.53 -14.58 -9.61
N ASN A 192 5.24 -14.59 -9.31
CA ASN A 192 4.64 -15.44 -8.25
C ASN A 192 4.62 -16.93 -8.60
N LYS A 193 4.76 -17.31 -9.87
CA LYS A 193 4.89 -18.72 -10.29
C LYS A 193 6.24 -19.34 -9.90
N GLY A 194 7.18 -18.54 -9.38
CA GLY A 194 8.46 -18.99 -8.84
C GLY A 194 8.35 -19.57 -7.42
N LYS A 195 9.49 -20.05 -6.91
CA LYS A 195 9.58 -20.71 -5.59
C LYS A 195 9.30 -19.78 -4.38
N ARG A 196 9.31 -18.46 -4.55
CA ARG A 196 9.12 -17.49 -3.47
C ARG A 196 8.10 -16.42 -3.88
N MET A 197 7.05 -16.31 -3.08
CA MET A 197 6.03 -15.27 -3.26
C MET A 197 6.66 -13.88 -3.09
N PRO A 198 6.42 -12.93 -4.01
CA PRO A 198 6.82 -11.55 -3.83
C PRO A 198 6.28 -10.95 -2.52
N GLN A 199 7.10 -10.18 -1.80
CA GLN A 199 6.70 -9.59 -0.51
C GLN A 199 5.44 -8.74 -0.63
N PHE A 200 5.28 -8.02 -1.74
CA PHE A 200 4.10 -7.22 -2.02
C PHE A 200 2.79 -8.05 -1.96
N LEU A 201 2.79 -9.26 -2.52
CA LEU A 201 1.61 -10.13 -2.49
C LEU A 201 1.28 -10.70 -1.10
N SER A 202 2.24 -10.69 -0.17
CA SER A 202 1.97 -11.12 1.21
C SER A 202 1.15 -10.09 2.00
N THR A 203 1.27 -8.82 1.67
CA THR A 203 0.51 -7.72 2.29
C THR A 203 -0.69 -7.28 1.45
N HIS A 204 -0.61 -7.48 0.13
CA HIS A 204 -1.62 -7.14 -0.88
C HIS A 204 -2.01 -8.37 -1.70
N PRO A 205 -2.85 -9.25 -1.14
CA PRO A 205 -3.22 -10.49 -1.82
C PRO A 205 -3.97 -10.20 -3.12
N ASN A 206 -3.62 -10.98 -4.15
CA ASN A 206 -4.37 -10.90 -5.40
C ASN A 206 -5.79 -11.46 -5.17
N PRO A 207 -6.86 -10.66 -5.36
CA PRO A 207 -8.23 -11.14 -5.23
C PRO A 207 -8.64 -12.16 -6.32
N GLY A 208 -7.75 -12.53 -7.23
CA GLY A 208 -8.01 -13.49 -8.31
C GLY A 208 -8.66 -12.88 -9.55
N ASN A 209 -9.41 -11.80 -9.40
CA ASN A 209 -10.08 -11.06 -10.48
C ASN A 209 -9.55 -9.63 -10.67
N ARG A 210 -8.40 -9.30 -10.05
CA ARG A 210 -7.84 -7.94 -10.04
C ARG A 210 -7.64 -7.36 -11.44
N ILE A 211 -7.03 -8.13 -12.34
CA ILE A 211 -6.79 -7.69 -13.73
C ILE A 211 -8.10 -7.45 -14.46
N GLN A 212 -9.10 -8.33 -14.28
CA GLN A 212 -10.43 -8.13 -14.85
C GLN A 212 -11.06 -6.84 -14.31
N PHE A 213 -11.04 -6.65 -13.01
CA PHE A 213 -11.58 -5.46 -12.35
C PHE A 213 -10.93 -4.16 -12.85
N LEU A 214 -9.60 -4.15 -13.01
CA LEU A 214 -8.88 -3.00 -13.56
C LEU A 214 -9.29 -2.73 -15.01
N ASN A 215 -9.47 -3.77 -15.83
CA ASN A 215 -9.92 -3.61 -17.21
C ASN A 215 -11.34 -3.03 -17.29
N GLU A 216 -12.24 -3.40 -16.40
CA GLU A 216 -13.61 -2.83 -16.32
C GLU A 216 -13.60 -1.32 -16.02
N LYS A 217 -12.57 -0.81 -15.35
CA LYS A 217 -12.40 0.61 -15.02
C LYS A 217 -11.53 1.38 -16.03
N MET A 218 -10.93 0.67 -17.01
CA MET A 218 -9.89 1.22 -17.86
C MET A 218 -10.38 2.36 -18.76
N ASP A 219 -11.56 2.25 -19.36
CA ASP A 219 -12.06 3.28 -20.27
C ASP A 219 -12.22 4.64 -19.57
N HIS A 220 -12.76 4.63 -18.35
CA HIS A 220 -12.88 5.84 -17.54
C HIS A 220 -11.49 6.38 -17.14
N ALA A 221 -10.58 5.50 -16.69
CA ALA A 221 -9.22 5.88 -16.34
C ALA A 221 -8.45 6.50 -17.51
N LEU A 222 -8.59 5.94 -18.72
CA LEU A 222 -8.00 6.50 -19.94
C LEU A 222 -8.60 7.88 -20.29
N GLY A 223 -9.87 8.11 -19.99
CA GLY A 223 -10.49 9.43 -20.09
C GLY A 223 -9.82 10.46 -19.19
N LEU A 224 -9.62 10.12 -17.91
CA LEU A 224 -8.92 10.96 -16.92
C LEU A 224 -7.46 11.23 -17.33
N TYR A 225 -6.77 10.20 -17.80
CA TYR A 225 -5.39 10.30 -18.30
C TYR A 225 -5.26 11.28 -19.45
N ARG A 226 -6.13 11.15 -20.47
CA ARG A 226 -6.14 12.07 -21.63
C ARG A 226 -6.39 13.52 -21.22
N GLN A 227 -7.35 13.76 -20.31
CA GLN A 227 -7.62 15.08 -19.75
C GLN A 227 -6.40 15.64 -18.99
N ALA A 228 -5.76 14.83 -18.17
CA ALA A 228 -4.56 15.23 -17.43
C ALA A 228 -3.39 15.58 -18.36
N LYS A 229 -3.17 14.80 -19.42
CA LYS A 229 -2.14 15.09 -20.44
C LYS A 229 -2.44 16.38 -21.19
N GLN A 230 -3.69 16.56 -21.63
CA GLN A 230 -4.11 17.79 -22.33
C GLN A 230 -3.93 19.03 -21.45
N ALA A 231 -4.31 18.97 -20.19
CA ALA A 231 -4.13 20.09 -19.24
C ALA A 231 -2.65 20.48 -19.04
N ARG A 232 -1.72 19.58 -19.30
CA ARG A 232 -0.26 19.81 -19.24
C ARG A 232 0.38 20.13 -20.58
N GLY A 233 -0.39 20.16 -21.66
CA GLY A 233 0.16 20.32 -23.02
C GLY A 233 0.97 19.11 -23.51
N GLU A 234 0.79 17.94 -22.88
CA GLU A 234 1.48 16.69 -23.21
C GLU A 234 0.59 15.81 -24.09
N ARG A 235 1.21 14.98 -24.94
CA ARG A 235 0.46 13.99 -25.73
C ARG A 235 0.28 12.71 -24.93
N PRO A 236 -0.92 12.10 -24.91
CA PRO A 236 -1.11 10.79 -24.34
C PRO A 236 -0.38 9.73 -25.20
N ASN A 237 0.02 8.63 -24.56
CA ASN A 237 0.52 7.47 -25.28
C ASN A 237 -0.59 6.89 -26.18
N PRO A 238 -0.26 6.41 -27.38
CA PRO A 238 -1.21 5.83 -28.32
C PRO A 238 -1.94 4.59 -27.77
#